data_bcca712335b01d9e46c39cbb1f892480
#
_entry.id   bcca712335b01d9e46c39cbb1f892480
#
_cell.length_a   1.000
_cell.length_b   1.000
_cell.length_c   1.000
_cell.angle_alpha   90.00
_cell.angle_beta   90.00
_cell.angle_gamma   90.00
#
_symmetry.space_group_name_H-M   'P 1'
#
loop_
_entity.id
_entity.type
_entity.pdbx_description
1 polymer ?
#
loop_
_entity_poly.entity_id
_entity_poly.type
_entity_poly.pdbx_seq_one_letter_code
_entity_poly.pdbx_strand_id
1 'polypeptide(L)'
;MRLLITGGLGFIGSHLVDSLSKKSHKIKILTKTLSKKNNIKNSSHVQIEKIDLVNFKRLGQIIEKFKPDIIIHLAGNTSHSKSFEEPLEDVESNAKTTLFMLEKI
;
A
#
# COMPACT_ATOMS: atom_id res chain seq x y z
N MET A 1 -15.64 5.96 4.01
CA MET A 1 -15.07 4.60 4.00
C MET A 1 -13.65 4.58 4.54
N ARG A 2 -13.23 3.44 5.02
CA ARG A 2 -11.85 3.23 5.45
C ARG A 2 -11.09 2.55 4.32
N LEU A 3 -10.11 3.24 3.77
CA LEU A 3 -9.35 2.77 2.60
C LEU A 3 -7.92 2.46 3.01
N LEU A 4 -7.44 1.27 2.71
CA LEU A 4 -6.05 0.88 2.89
C LEU A 4 -5.41 0.81 1.51
N ILE A 5 -4.35 1.59 1.31
CA ILE A 5 -3.71 1.72 -0.01
C ILE A 5 -2.24 1.35 0.11
N THR A 6 -1.79 0.39 -0.67
CA THR A 6 -0.38 0.09 -0.81
C THR A 6 0.16 0.79 -2.05
N GLY A 7 1.36 1.35 -1.95
CA GLY A 7 1.93 2.11 -3.07
C GLY A 7 1.31 3.48 -3.27
N GLY A 8 0.65 4.05 -2.23
CA GLY A 8 -0.02 5.33 -2.32
C GLY A 8 0.89 6.54 -2.52
N LEU A 9 2.20 6.37 -2.36
CA LEU A 9 3.18 7.43 -2.58
C LEU A 9 3.80 7.38 -3.98
N GLY A 10 3.51 6.36 -4.78
CA GLY A 10 3.96 6.28 -6.16
C GLY A 10 3.19 7.24 -7.07
N PHE A 11 3.52 7.26 -8.35
CA PHE A 11 2.92 8.19 -9.30
C PHE A 11 1.40 8.03 -9.38
N ILE A 12 0.92 6.82 -9.68
CA ILE A 12 -0.52 6.56 -9.78
C ILE A 12 -1.17 6.66 -8.41
N GLY A 13 -0.54 6.07 -7.39
CA GLY A 13 -1.08 6.04 -6.04
C GLY A 13 -1.26 7.42 -5.43
N SER A 14 -0.29 8.32 -5.61
CA SER A 14 -0.38 9.67 -5.05
C SER A 14 -1.51 10.47 -5.68
N HIS A 15 -1.73 10.35 -6.99
CA HIS A 15 -2.85 10.99 -7.66
C HIS A 15 -4.19 10.44 -7.17
N LEU A 16 -4.27 9.13 -6.99
CA LEU A 16 -5.47 8.48 -6.46
C LEU A 16 -5.77 8.97 -5.04
N VAL A 17 -4.77 9.00 -4.17
CA VAL A 17 -4.92 9.46 -2.79
C VAL A 17 -5.38 10.91 -2.75
N ASP A 18 -4.79 11.79 -3.54
CA ASP A 18 -5.21 13.19 -3.61
C ASP A 18 -6.67 13.32 -4.02
N SER A 19 -7.09 12.53 -5.00
CA SER A 19 -8.48 12.52 -5.46
C SER A 19 -9.44 12.02 -4.38
N LEU A 20 -9.10 10.92 -3.70
CA LEU A 20 -9.94 10.32 -2.67
C LEU A 20 -9.98 11.15 -1.38
N SER A 21 -8.89 11.84 -1.04
CA SER A 21 -8.82 12.64 0.19
C SER A 21 -9.70 13.88 0.16
N LYS A 22 -10.17 14.28 -1.02
CA LYS A 22 -11.17 15.37 -1.14
C LYS A 22 -12.55 14.95 -0.70
N LYS A 23 -12.77 13.66 -0.47
CA LYS A 23 -14.04 13.10 0.02
C LYS A 23 -13.87 12.66 1.48
N SER A 24 -14.96 12.32 2.14
CA SER A 24 -14.96 11.94 3.56
C SER A 24 -14.51 10.49 3.76
N HIS A 25 -13.28 10.18 3.34
CA HIS A 25 -12.67 8.86 3.53
C HIS A 25 -11.53 8.93 4.53
N LYS A 26 -11.38 7.89 5.34
CA LYS A 26 -10.21 7.70 6.18
C LYS A 26 -9.24 6.80 5.43
N ILE A 27 -8.06 7.31 5.13
CA ILE A 27 -7.09 6.63 4.26
C ILE A 27 -5.85 6.27 5.06
N LYS A 28 -5.40 5.02 4.94
CA LYS A 28 -4.11 4.58 5.46
C LYS A 28 -3.26 4.08 4.31
N ILE A 29 -2.06 4.64 4.18
CA ILE A 29 -1.10 4.29 3.14
C ILE A 29 0.00 3.44 3.77
N LEU A 30 0.29 2.30 3.15
CA LEU A 30 1.43 1.46 3.50
C LEU A 30 2.52 1.64 2.45
N THR A 31 3.71 1.96 2.90
CA THR A 31 4.84 2.23 2.00
C THR A 31 6.13 1.66 2.57
N LYS A 32 7.02 1.22 1.70
CA LYS A 32 8.34 0.73 2.08
C LYS A 32 9.29 1.88 2.45
N THR A 33 9.09 3.06 1.86
CA THR A 33 9.91 4.23 2.11
C THR A 33 9.04 5.48 2.29
N LEU A 34 9.48 6.38 3.15
CA LEU A 34 8.81 7.67 3.38
C LEU A 34 9.36 8.79 2.50
N SER A 35 10.34 8.51 1.64
CA SER A 35 11.01 9.54 0.83
C SER A 35 10.06 10.27 -0.11
N LYS A 36 8.95 9.66 -0.50
CA LYS A 36 7.97 10.23 -1.43
C LYS A 36 6.70 10.76 -0.76
N LYS A 37 6.69 10.92 0.56
CA LYS A 37 5.47 11.39 1.26
C LYS A 37 5.02 12.78 0.81
N ASN A 38 5.92 13.61 0.28
CA ASN A 38 5.59 14.93 -0.23
C ASN A 38 4.79 14.88 -1.54
N ASN A 39 4.64 13.73 -2.16
CA ASN A 39 3.75 13.56 -3.30
C ASN A 39 2.26 13.69 -2.91
N ILE A 40 1.96 13.60 -1.62
CA ILE A 40 0.59 13.74 -1.11
C ILE A 40 0.34 15.21 -0.74
N LYS A 41 -0.59 15.84 -1.43
CA LYS A 41 -0.89 17.26 -1.26
C LYS A 41 -1.92 17.53 -0.18
N ASN A 42 -2.88 16.64 -0.01
CA ASN A 42 -3.94 16.77 0.99
C ASN A 42 -3.84 15.60 1.98
N SER A 43 -3.35 15.88 3.18
CA SER A 43 -3.04 14.84 4.17
C SER A 43 -3.91 14.88 5.42
N SER A 44 -4.98 15.68 5.46
CA SER A 44 -5.79 15.86 6.66
C SER A 44 -6.44 14.59 7.18
N HIS A 45 -6.78 13.64 6.30
CA HIS A 45 -7.40 12.36 6.66
C HIS A 45 -6.55 11.16 6.23
N VAL A 46 -5.26 11.38 5.98
CA VAL A 46 -4.36 10.37 5.47
C VAL A 46 -3.31 10.04 6.52
N GLN A 47 -3.19 8.77 6.86
CA GLN A 47 -2.12 8.24 7.71
C GLN A 47 -1.15 7.46 6.83
N ILE A 48 0.14 7.63 7.06
CA ILE A 48 1.18 6.93 6.30
C ILE A 48 1.97 6.07 7.28
N GLU A 49 2.11 4.78 6.98
CA GLU A 49 2.88 3.87 7.79
C GLU A 49 3.94 3.18 6.95
N LYS A 50 5.17 3.18 7.44
CA LYS A 50 6.30 2.51 6.79
C LYS A 50 6.26 1.02 7.14
N ILE A 51 6.20 0.17 6.12
CA ILE A 51 6.21 -1.27 6.29
C ILE A 51 6.70 -1.94 5.01
N ASP A 52 7.46 -3.02 5.15
CA ASP A 52 7.71 -3.94 4.06
C ASP A 52 6.57 -4.96 4.04
N LEU A 53 5.84 -5.04 2.92
CA LEU A 53 4.61 -5.84 2.82
C LEU A 53 4.86 -7.35 2.95
N VAL A 54 6.11 -7.81 2.82
CA VAL A 54 6.46 -9.21 3.09
C VAL A 54 6.51 -9.52 4.59
N ASN A 55 6.48 -8.50 5.44
CA ASN A 55 6.31 -8.69 6.88
C ASN A 55 4.83 -8.95 7.18
N PHE A 56 4.40 -10.18 6.96
CA PHE A 56 2.99 -10.55 7.04
C PHE A 56 2.40 -10.43 8.45
N LYS A 57 3.21 -10.66 9.47
CA LYS A 57 2.76 -10.48 10.86
C LYS A 57 2.29 -9.05 11.11
N ARG A 58 3.11 -8.08 10.73
CA ARG A 58 2.78 -6.66 10.91
C ARG A 58 1.63 -6.23 9.98
N LEU A 59 1.66 -6.69 8.74
CA LEU A 59 0.58 -6.39 7.80
C LEU A 59 -0.77 -6.90 8.30
N GLY A 60 -0.81 -8.12 8.84
CA GLY A 60 -2.02 -8.66 9.43
C GLY A 60 -2.53 -7.84 10.61
N GLN A 61 -1.62 -7.39 11.49
CA GLN A 61 -1.98 -6.54 12.61
C GLN A 61 -2.57 -5.21 12.16
N ILE A 62 -2.00 -4.61 11.11
CA ILE A 62 -2.49 -3.35 10.55
C ILE A 62 -3.90 -3.53 9.99
N ILE A 63 -4.13 -4.57 9.22
CA ILE A 63 -5.44 -4.85 8.63
C ILE A 63 -6.49 -5.08 9.73
N GLU A 64 -6.15 -5.89 10.72
CA GLU A 64 -7.07 -6.17 11.84
C GLU A 64 -7.41 -4.92 12.65
N LYS A 65 -6.44 -4.04 12.87
CA LYS A 65 -6.64 -2.82 13.65
C LYS A 65 -7.37 -1.74 12.85
N PHE A 66 -6.97 -1.53 11.61
CA PHE A 66 -7.56 -0.49 10.78
C PHE A 66 -8.95 -0.85 10.27
N LYS A 67 -9.21 -2.12 10.03
CA LYS A 67 -10.49 -2.66 9.51
C LYS A 67 -10.92 -1.94 8.23
N PRO A 68 -10.14 -2.05 7.15
CA PRO A 68 -10.47 -1.35 5.93
C PRO A 68 -11.75 -1.89 5.30
N ASP A 69 -12.52 -0.99 4.68
CA ASP A 69 -13.65 -1.39 3.84
C ASP A 69 -13.17 -1.83 2.46
N ILE A 70 -12.12 -1.18 1.97
CA ILE A 70 -11.53 -1.47 0.66
C ILE A 70 -10.02 -1.43 0.78
N ILE A 71 -9.35 -2.38 0.13
CA ILE A 71 -7.89 -2.38 -0.03
C ILE A 71 -7.57 -2.14 -1.51
N ILE A 72 -6.77 -1.10 -1.77
CA ILE A 72 -6.28 -0.80 -3.11
C ILE A 72 -4.79 -1.12 -3.12
N HIS A 73 -4.42 -2.16 -3.84
CA HIS A 73 -3.06 -2.69 -3.84
C HIS A 73 -2.31 -2.26 -5.10
N LEU A 74 -1.55 -1.16 -4.99
CA LEU A 74 -0.75 -0.62 -6.09
C LEU A 74 0.73 -0.91 -5.91
N ALA A 75 1.15 -1.34 -4.73
CA ALA A 75 2.54 -1.70 -4.50
C ALA A 75 2.89 -2.97 -5.25
N GLY A 76 4.08 -2.97 -5.82
CA GLY A 76 4.58 -4.13 -6.54
C GLY A 76 6.00 -3.85 -6.99
N ASN A 77 6.68 -4.88 -7.50
CA ASN A 77 8.01 -4.72 -8.07
C ASN A 77 7.85 -4.25 -9.51
N THR A 78 8.17 -2.98 -9.76
CA THR A 78 8.03 -2.36 -11.08
C THR A 78 9.32 -2.39 -11.90
N SER A 79 10.42 -2.91 -11.35
CA SER A 79 11.69 -3.00 -12.06
C SER A 79 11.74 -4.27 -12.90
N HIS A 80 11.72 -4.14 -14.22
CA HIS A 80 11.86 -5.28 -15.12
C HIS A 80 13.19 -6.00 -14.94
N SER A 81 14.28 -5.25 -14.77
CA SER A 81 15.61 -5.83 -14.51
C SER A 81 15.59 -6.71 -13.28
N LYS A 82 14.98 -6.23 -12.21
CA LYS A 82 14.90 -6.95 -10.95
C LYS A 82 14.04 -8.21 -11.06
N SER A 83 12.94 -8.15 -11.81
CA SER A 83 12.10 -9.32 -12.05
C SER A 83 12.85 -10.43 -12.79
N PHE A 84 13.70 -10.08 -13.74
CA PHE A 84 14.53 -11.06 -14.44
C PHE A 84 15.63 -11.63 -13.56
N GLU A 85 16.25 -10.80 -12.70
CA GLU A 85 17.35 -11.21 -11.84
C GLU A 85 16.87 -11.99 -10.61
N GLU A 86 15.72 -11.61 -10.06
CA GLU A 86 15.19 -12.16 -8.82
C GLU A 86 13.70 -12.52 -8.95
N PRO A 87 13.37 -13.54 -9.75
CA PRO A 87 11.97 -13.89 -10.00
C PRO A 87 11.21 -14.37 -8.76
N LEU A 88 11.90 -15.04 -7.82
CA LEU A 88 11.27 -15.48 -6.58
C LEU A 88 10.87 -14.31 -5.69
N GLU A 89 11.70 -13.26 -5.64
CA GLU A 89 11.38 -12.05 -4.91
C GLU A 89 10.18 -11.33 -5.51
N ASP A 90 10.08 -11.32 -6.84
CA ASP A 90 8.95 -10.72 -7.55
C ASP A 90 7.64 -11.45 -7.21
N VAL A 91 7.65 -12.78 -7.22
CA VAL A 91 6.49 -13.59 -6.82
C VAL A 91 6.10 -13.30 -5.37
N GLU A 92 7.08 -13.20 -4.47
CA GLU A 92 6.84 -12.97 -3.06
C GLU A 92 6.23 -11.59 -2.81
N SER A 93 6.76 -10.54 -3.44
CA SER A 93 6.26 -9.19 -3.24
C SER A 93 4.92 -8.93 -3.92
N ASN A 94 4.58 -9.65 -4.98
CA ASN A 94 3.35 -9.44 -5.74
C ASN A 94 2.27 -10.46 -5.41
N ALA A 95 2.55 -11.75 -5.63
CA ALA A 95 1.53 -12.79 -5.50
C ALA A 95 1.23 -13.15 -4.04
N LYS A 96 2.26 -13.41 -3.23
CA LYS A 96 2.05 -13.82 -1.84
C LYS A 96 1.42 -12.71 -1.01
N THR A 97 1.85 -11.46 -1.21
CA THR A 97 1.27 -10.33 -0.49
C THR A 97 -0.20 -10.17 -0.83
N THR A 98 -0.55 -10.27 -2.10
CA THR A 98 -1.95 -10.19 -2.54
C THR A 98 -2.79 -11.30 -1.92
N LEU A 99 -2.31 -12.53 -1.95
CA LEU A 99 -3.01 -13.67 -1.34
C LEU A 99 -3.19 -13.49 0.16
N PHE A 100 -2.16 -13.02 0.84
CA PHE A 100 -2.24 -12.77 2.28
C PHE A 100 -3.32 -11.74 2.61
N MET A 101 -3.38 -10.65 1.87
CA MET A 101 -4.40 -9.63 2.10
C MET A 101 -5.81 -10.15 1.83
N LEU A 102 -5.98 -10.98 0.80
CA LEU A 102 -7.28 -11.59 0.51
C LEU A 102 -7.76 -12.51 1.64
N GLU A 103 -6.85 -13.22 2.30
CA GLU A 103 -7.20 -14.06 3.44
C GLU A 103 -7.62 -13.25 4.66
N LYS A 104 -7.15 -12.02 4.79
CA LYS A 104 -7.41 -11.18 5.96
C LYS A 104 -8.68 -10.31 5.85
N ILE A 105 -9.21 -10.18 4.66
CA ILE A 105 -10.41 -9.37 4.46
C ILE A 105 -11.68 -10.05 5.02
#